data_e7689e74538ade5dcf01be85b9f2c91c
#
_entry.id   e7689e74538ade5dcf01be85b9f2c91c
#
_cell.length_a   1.000
_cell.length_b   1.000
_cell.length_c   1.000
_cell.angle_alpha   90.00
_cell.angle_beta   90.00
_cell.angle_gamma   90.00
#
_symmetry.space_group_name_H-M   'P 1'
#
loop_
_entity.id
_entity.type
_entity.pdbx_description
1 polymer ?
#
loop_
_entity_poly.entity_id
_entity_poly.type
_entity_poly.pdbx_seq_one_letter_code
_entity_poly.pdbx_strand_id
1 'polypeptide(L)'
;LKKYFVLAITLLFGNAAYADGHGSVYMIDFKCDQEAYKIFAGMTLEELDGQFPKGTKKLARYHDLTSGNGIVIVESEAPELVLEFANGWIELCEQKVTPVVSDKKAMAILTKK
;
A
#
# COMPACT_ATOMS: atom_id res chain seq x y z
N LEU A 1 5.88 -10.75 -11.02
CA LEU A 1 6.03 -10.95 -11.05
C LEU A 1 6.80 -11.11 -11.13
N LYS A 2 6.98 -10.97 -11.12
CA LYS A 2 7.49 -11.13 -11.21
C LYS A 2 8.39 -10.87 -11.31
N LYS A 3 8.55 -10.69 -11.22
CA LYS A 3 9.09 -10.44 -11.24
C LYS A 3 9.91 -10.01 -10.88
N TYR A 4 10.03 -9.86 -10.71
CA TYR A 4 10.36 -9.54 -10.36
C TYR A 4 11.33 -9.43 -10.03
N PHE A 5 11.60 -9.32 -10.03
CA PHE A 5 12.15 -9.23 -9.76
C PHE A 5 13.06 -9.01 -9.79
N VAL A 6 13.23 -8.84 -10.05
CA VAL A 6 13.95 -8.59 -10.17
C VAL A 6 14.63 -8.13 -10.04
N LEU A 7 14.80 -7.98 -10.19
CA LEU A 7 15.26 -7.64 -10.13
C LEU A 7 15.86 -7.57 -9.76
N ALA A 8 16.01 -7.74 -9.87
CA ALA A 8 16.37 -7.77 -9.66
C ALA A 8 16.99 -7.49 -9.41
N ILE A 9 17.29 -7.58 -9.44
CA ILE A 9 17.74 -7.33 -9.30
C ILE A 9 18.25 -6.73 -9.12
N THR A 10 18.37 -6.65 -9.17
CA THR A 10 18.57 -6.19 -9.00
C THR A 10 18.82 -5.84 -8.42
N LEU A 11 18.91 -5.86 -8.26
CA LEU A 11 18.93 -5.62 -7.61
C LEU A 11 19.20 -5.65 -6.59
N LEU A 12 18.99 -5.90 -6.49
CA LEU A 12 19.25 -6.05 -5.43
C LEU A 12 19.53 -5.06 -4.37
N PHE A 13 19.99 -4.43 -4.26
CA PHE A 13 20.18 -3.41 -3.32
C PHE A 13 19.26 -2.27 -3.55
N GLY A 14 18.52 -2.32 -4.55
CA GLY A 14 17.43 -1.41 -4.76
C GLY A 14 16.46 -1.44 -3.62
N ASN A 15 16.23 -2.61 -3.07
CA ASN A 15 15.34 -2.74 -1.92
C ASN A 15 15.89 -2.05 -0.69
N ALA A 16 17.20 -2.12 -0.47
CA ALA A 16 17.79 -1.47 0.69
C ALA A 16 17.64 0.04 0.58
N ALA A 17 17.93 0.60 -0.60
CA ALA A 17 17.77 2.03 -0.82
C ALA A 17 16.32 2.46 -0.62
N TYR A 18 15.38 1.66 -1.09
CA TYR A 18 13.97 1.95 -0.95
C TYR A 18 13.56 1.91 0.53
N ALA A 19 14.04 0.91 1.25
CA ALA A 19 13.76 0.79 2.67
C ALA A 19 14.34 1.96 3.46
N ASP A 20 15.36 2.63 2.92
CA ASP A 20 15.98 3.77 3.57
C ASP A 20 15.23 5.07 3.34
N GLY A 21 14.03 5.01 2.79
CA GLY A 21 13.18 6.17 2.70
C GLY A 21 13.13 6.81 1.34
N HIS A 22 13.55 6.12 0.31
CA HIS A 22 13.38 6.61 -1.05
C HIS A 22 11.91 6.60 -1.47
N GLY A 23 11.11 5.78 -0.81
CA GLY A 23 9.68 5.81 -0.98
C GLY A 23 9.02 6.49 0.20
N SER A 24 7.77 6.83 0.04
CA SER A 24 6.93 7.37 1.11
C SER A 24 5.92 6.33 1.53
N VAL A 25 5.41 6.47 2.74
CA VAL A 25 4.44 5.53 3.30
C VAL A 25 3.08 6.21 3.35
N TYR A 26 2.06 5.49 2.94
CA TYR A 26 0.70 5.98 2.91
C TYR A 26 -0.20 5.00 3.65
N MET A 27 -1.17 5.54 4.35
CA MET A 27 -2.21 4.74 4.97
C MET A 27 -3.50 4.98 4.19
N ILE A 28 -4.13 3.89 3.77
CA ILE A 28 -5.43 3.96 3.13
C ILE A 28 -6.45 3.43 4.13
N ASP A 29 -7.29 4.33 4.65
CA ASP A 29 -8.47 3.94 5.42
C ASP A 29 -9.55 3.61 4.43
N PHE A 30 -10.19 2.46 4.58
CA PHE A 30 -11.23 2.11 3.63
C PHE A 30 -12.45 1.55 4.33
N LYS A 31 -13.59 1.69 3.67
CA LYS A 31 -14.82 1.02 4.04
C LYS A 31 -15.41 0.45 2.77
N CYS A 32 -15.55 -0.86 2.72
CA CYS A 32 -15.99 -1.57 1.53
C CYS A 32 -17.34 -2.23 1.79
N ASP A 33 -18.13 -2.36 0.73
CA ASP A 33 -19.42 -3.03 0.83
C ASP A 33 -19.25 -4.56 0.70
N GLN A 34 -20.37 -5.27 0.81
CA GLN A 34 -20.33 -6.73 0.73
C GLN A 34 -19.85 -7.23 -0.62
N GLU A 35 -20.13 -6.48 -1.67
CA GLU A 35 -19.73 -6.89 -3.02
C GLU A 35 -18.22 -6.95 -3.14
N ALA A 36 -17.53 -5.99 -2.53
CA ALA A 36 -16.07 -5.99 -2.51
C ALA A 36 -15.53 -7.27 -1.86
N TYR A 37 -16.14 -7.67 -0.75
CA TYR A 37 -15.67 -8.86 -0.04
C TYR A 37 -16.01 -10.16 -0.74
N LYS A 38 -17.09 -10.17 -1.53
CA LYS A 38 -17.36 -11.32 -2.40
C LYS A 38 -16.28 -11.46 -3.46
N ILE A 39 -15.84 -10.34 -4.02
CA ILE A 39 -14.75 -10.34 -5.00
C ILE A 39 -13.46 -10.82 -4.33
N PHE A 40 -13.15 -10.27 -3.14
CA PHE A 40 -11.99 -10.69 -2.35
C PHE A 40 -12.00 -12.20 -2.13
N ALA A 41 -13.15 -12.75 -1.74
CA ALA A 41 -13.25 -14.17 -1.43
C ALA A 41 -12.97 -15.06 -2.63
N GLY A 42 -13.12 -14.53 -3.84
CA GLY A 42 -12.84 -15.28 -5.06
C GLY A 42 -11.41 -15.17 -5.53
N MET A 43 -10.56 -14.43 -4.82
CA MET A 43 -9.18 -14.20 -5.23
C MET A 43 -8.21 -14.95 -4.33
N THR A 44 -7.04 -15.27 -4.87
CA THR A 44 -5.96 -15.80 -4.06
C THR A 44 -5.21 -14.64 -3.41
N LEU A 45 -4.43 -14.93 -2.37
CA LEU A 45 -3.60 -13.91 -1.74
C LEU A 45 -2.60 -13.33 -2.74
N GLU A 46 -2.08 -14.17 -3.63
CA GLU A 46 -1.16 -13.72 -4.65
C GLU A 46 -1.81 -12.72 -5.60
N GLU A 47 -3.05 -13.00 -6.00
CA GLU A 47 -3.80 -12.10 -6.87
C GLU A 47 -4.08 -10.76 -6.18
N LEU A 48 -4.43 -10.81 -4.89
CA LEU A 48 -4.67 -9.59 -4.13
C LEU A 48 -3.40 -8.74 -4.05
N ASP A 49 -2.27 -9.36 -3.77
CA ASP A 49 -1.01 -8.62 -3.68
C ASP A 49 -0.55 -8.13 -5.04
N GLY A 50 -0.92 -8.85 -6.11
CA GLY A 50 -0.57 -8.46 -7.47
C GLY A 50 -1.29 -7.22 -7.97
N GLN A 51 -2.29 -6.72 -7.24
CA GLN A 51 -2.99 -5.51 -7.64
C GLN A 51 -2.20 -4.24 -7.36
N PHE A 52 -1.16 -4.33 -6.55
CA PHE A 52 -0.35 -3.15 -6.24
C PHE A 52 0.55 -2.81 -7.42
N PRO A 53 0.51 -1.57 -7.91
CA PRO A 53 1.33 -1.19 -9.06
C PRO A 53 2.81 -1.37 -8.80
N LYS A 54 3.58 -1.53 -9.87
CA LYS A 54 5.03 -1.56 -9.76
C LYS A 54 5.49 -0.24 -9.14
N GLY A 55 6.42 -0.32 -8.21
CA GLY A 55 6.87 0.85 -7.46
C GLY A 55 6.17 1.03 -6.13
N THR A 56 5.26 0.12 -5.80
CA THR A 56 4.59 0.11 -4.50
C THR A 56 4.85 -1.21 -3.79
N LYS A 57 4.69 -1.18 -2.46
CA LYS A 57 4.87 -2.37 -1.65
C LYS A 57 3.88 -2.33 -0.52
N LYS A 58 3.03 -3.36 -0.43
CA LYS A 58 2.12 -3.49 0.69
C LYS A 58 2.91 -3.85 1.94
N LEU A 59 2.80 -3.04 2.98
CA LEU A 59 3.44 -3.33 4.27
C LEU A 59 2.50 -4.05 5.20
N ALA A 60 1.21 -3.74 5.14
CA ALA A 60 0.20 -4.38 5.97
C ALA A 60 -1.19 -4.13 5.39
N ARG A 61 -2.11 -5.02 5.68
CA ARG A 61 -3.53 -4.83 5.37
C ARG A 61 -4.33 -5.55 6.43
N TYR A 62 -5.29 -4.86 7.01
CA TYR A 62 -6.16 -5.43 8.03
C TYR A 62 -7.61 -5.10 7.71
N HIS A 63 -8.50 -6.03 8.04
CA HIS A 63 -9.92 -5.91 7.76
C HIS A 63 -10.73 -6.12 9.02
N ASP A 64 -11.72 -5.25 9.23
CA ASP A 64 -12.77 -5.51 10.20
C ASP A 64 -13.95 -6.09 9.41
N LEU A 65 -14.08 -7.40 9.44
CA LEU A 65 -15.10 -8.08 8.65
C LEU A 65 -16.52 -7.84 9.17
N THR A 66 -16.65 -7.24 10.35
CA THR A 66 -17.99 -6.95 10.87
C THR A 66 -18.55 -5.65 10.34
N SER A 67 -17.68 -4.72 9.94
CA SER A 67 -18.12 -3.40 9.45
C SER A 67 -17.75 -3.14 8.01
N GLY A 68 -16.77 -3.88 7.48
CA GLY A 68 -16.21 -3.58 6.16
C GLY A 68 -15.13 -2.52 6.19
N ASN A 69 -14.76 -2.03 7.38
CA ASN A 69 -13.67 -1.07 7.52
C ASN A 69 -12.33 -1.78 7.54
N GLY A 70 -11.29 -1.09 7.10
CA GLY A 70 -9.95 -1.63 7.20
C GLY A 70 -8.90 -0.60 6.89
N ILE A 71 -7.65 -1.04 6.93
CA ILE A 71 -6.54 -0.18 6.57
C ILE A 71 -5.54 -0.95 5.70
N VAL A 72 -4.89 -0.21 4.81
CA VAL A 72 -3.74 -0.70 4.05
C VAL A 72 -2.60 0.27 4.31
N ILE A 73 -1.44 -0.27 4.63
CA ILE A 73 -0.22 0.53 4.74
C ILE A 73 0.63 0.15 3.54
N VAL A 74 0.99 1.14 2.74
CA VAL A 74 1.71 0.90 1.50
C VAL A 74 2.87 1.87 1.38
N GLU A 75 4.01 1.36 0.95
CA GLU A 75 5.18 2.17 0.62
C GLU A 75 5.17 2.39 -0.90
N SER A 76 5.44 3.61 -1.34
CA SER A 76 5.35 3.92 -2.76
C SER A 76 6.38 4.94 -3.17
N GLU A 77 6.89 4.79 -4.39
CA GLU A 77 7.82 5.74 -4.98
C GLU A 77 7.15 7.06 -5.31
N ALA A 78 5.85 7.03 -5.54
CA ALA A 78 5.12 8.23 -5.96
C ALA A 78 3.67 8.15 -5.49
N PRO A 79 3.06 9.29 -5.13
CA PRO A 79 1.68 9.28 -4.64
C PRO A 79 0.68 8.83 -5.71
N GLU A 80 0.93 9.09 -6.98
CA GLU A 80 0.00 8.69 -8.02
C GLU A 80 -0.15 7.18 -8.12
N LEU A 81 0.86 6.42 -7.74
CA LEU A 81 0.76 4.96 -7.75
C LEU A 81 -0.20 4.47 -6.67
N VAL A 82 -0.22 5.14 -5.53
CA VAL A 82 -1.15 4.82 -4.45
C VAL A 82 -2.57 5.14 -4.88
N LEU A 83 -2.76 6.28 -5.54
CA LEU A 83 -4.08 6.68 -6.04
C LEU A 83 -4.55 5.74 -7.14
N GLU A 84 -3.64 5.26 -7.96
CA GLU A 84 -3.99 4.29 -9.00
C GLU A 84 -4.52 2.99 -8.36
N PHE A 85 -3.84 2.51 -7.33
CA PHE A 85 -4.31 1.33 -6.62
C PHE A 85 -5.68 1.57 -6.00
N ALA A 86 -5.83 2.69 -5.30
CA ALA A 86 -7.10 3.01 -4.63
C ALA A 86 -8.23 3.14 -5.66
N ASN A 87 -7.95 3.72 -6.82
CA ASN A 87 -8.95 3.92 -7.85
C ASN A 87 -9.52 2.59 -8.37
N GLY A 88 -8.75 1.53 -8.30
CA GLY A 88 -9.22 0.21 -8.72
C GLY A 88 -10.39 -0.30 -7.90
N TRP A 89 -10.58 0.22 -6.68
CA TRP A 89 -11.66 -0.19 -5.79
C TRP A 89 -12.69 0.91 -5.56
N ILE A 90 -12.64 1.99 -6.34
CA ILE A 90 -13.41 3.19 -6.04
C ILE A 90 -14.92 2.98 -6.08
N GLU A 91 -15.41 2.05 -6.89
CA GLU A 91 -16.84 1.80 -7.00
C GLU A 91 -17.38 0.98 -5.82
N LEU A 92 -16.51 0.30 -5.10
CA LEU A 92 -16.91 -0.64 -4.05
C LEU A 92 -16.48 -0.20 -2.66
N CYS A 93 -15.56 0.76 -2.57
CA CYS A 93 -14.97 1.15 -1.30
C CYS A 93 -14.85 2.66 -1.21
N GLU A 94 -15.21 3.20 -0.05
CA GLU A 94 -14.86 4.58 0.30
C GLU A 94 -13.45 4.54 0.87
N GLN A 95 -12.62 5.48 0.46
CA GLN A 95 -11.21 5.44 0.83
C GLN A 95 -10.68 6.82 1.17
N LYS A 96 -9.76 6.86 2.13
CA LYS A 96 -9.01 8.06 2.46
C LYS A 96 -7.54 7.70 2.47
N VAL A 97 -6.75 8.38 1.65
CA VAL A 97 -5.32 8.16 1.54
C VAL A 97 -4.60 9.25 2.30
N THR A 98 -3.75 8.85 3.24
CA THR A 98 -3.04 9.79 4.11
C THR A 98 -1.55 9.47 4.07
N PRO A 99 -0.68 10.45 3.77
CA PRO A 99 0.76 10.23 3.93
C PRO A 99 1.07 10.14 5.42
N VAL A 100 1.91 9.18 5.78
CA VAL A 100 2.28 8.95 7.18
C VAL A 100 3.79 8.77 7.26
N VAL A 101 4.34 8.96 8.44
CA VAL A 101 5.78 8.82 8.64
C VAL A 101 6.04 7.98 9.89
N SER A 102 7.23 7.37 9.92
CA SER A 102 7.68 6.60 11.08
C SER A 102 7.99 7.54 12.26
N ASP A 103 8.15 6.95 13.42
CA ASP A 103 8.58 7.70 14.61
C ASP A 103 9.88 8.47 14.33
N LYS A 104 10.82 7.82 13.66
CA LYS A 104 12.10 8.44 13.35
C LYS A 104 11.93 9.69 12.51
N LYS A 105 11.12 9.59 11.46
CA LYS A 105 10.87 10.74 10.59
C LYS A 105 10.03 11.80 11.28
N ALA A 106 9.05 11.38 12.10
CA ALA A 106 8.25 12.32 12.85
C ALA A 106 9.11 13.13 13.81
N MET A 107 10.03 12.47 14.51
CA MET A 107 10.92 13.18 15.42
C MET A 107 11.83 14.16 14.68
N ALA A 108 12.30 13.79 13.50
CA ALA A 108 13.12 14.69 12.69
C ALA A 108 12.35 15.95 12.30
N ILE A 109 11.08 15.81 11.97
CA ILE A 109 10.22 16.94 11.62
C ILE A 109 9.97 17.82 12.86
N LEU A 110 9.62 17.18 13.98
CA LEU A 110 9.22 17.89 15.19
C LEU A 110 10.38 18.64 15.84
N THR A 111 11.61 18.16 15.65
CA THR A 111 12.78 18.78 16.25
C THR A 111 13.55 19.66 15.27
N LYS A 112 13.06 19.82 14.07
CA LYS A 112 13.69 20.68 13.07
C LYS A 112 13.59 22.14 13.49
N LYS A 113 14.68 22.88 13.32
CA LYS A 113 14.73 24.29 13.68
C LYS A 113 14.90 25.19 12.47
#